data_db0cc1cb24e908932c4ab0c5568a9df5
#
_entry.id   db0cc1cb24e908932c4ab0c5568a9df5
#
_cell.length_a   1.000
_cell.length_b   1.000
_cell.length_c   1.000
_cell.angle_alpha   90.00
_cell.angle_beta   90.00
_cell.angle_gamma   90.00
#
_symmetry.space_group_name_H-M   'P 1'
#
loop_
_entity.id
_entity.type
_entity.pdbx_description
1 polymer ?
#
loop_
_entity_poly.entity_id
_entity_poly.type
_entity_poly.pdbx_seq_one_letter_code
_entity_poly.pdbx_strand_id
1 'polypeptide(L)'
;MLDIRFVRENADAVKENIKKKFQDDKLPLVDEVIALDAQLRAAIQEADALRANRNKLSKQVGMLMGQAKKDPSKQAEADAVKAEVTKQADRLKELEAIEADLQAKVQKIMMTIPQMIDPSVPIGPDDSANVEVARFGEPITPDYEIPYHTQIMESFGGIDLDAAGRVAGNGFYYLMGDIARLHEAVIAYARDFMIGKGFTYCIPPFMIRGNVVTGVMSFAEMDAMMYKIEGEDLYLIGTSEHSMIGKFIDQIVPETQLPQTLTSYSPCFRKEKGAHGIEERGVYRIHQFEKQEMVVICKPEESMDWYEKMWRYSVELFQSMEIPVRQLECCSGDLADLKMKSCDIEAWSPRQQKYFEVCSCSNLGDAQARRLKIRVRGEDGKLYLAHTLNNTVVAPPRMLIAFLENHLQADGSVTIPKVLQPYMGGTEVLVPKQ
;
A
#
# COMPACT_ATOMS: atom_id res chain seq x y z
N MET A 1 7.00 1.51 8.26
CA MET A 1 8.17 2.17 8.92
C MET A 1 8.33 1.57 10.30
N LEU A 2 9.53 1.15 10.66
CA LEU A 2 9.80 0.62 12.00
C LEU A 2 9.74 1.72 13.07
N ASP A 3 9.70 1.32 14.35
CA ASP A 3 9.88 2.23 15.48
C ASP A 3 11.38 2.50 15.67
N ILE A 4 11.79 3.78 15.81
CA ILE A 4 13.21 4.13 16.01
C ILE A 4 13.78 3.53 17.31
N ARG A 5 12.94 3.39 18.34
CA ARG A 5 13.35 2.72 19.58
C ARG A 5 13.66 1.24 19.32
N PHE A 6 12.77 0.56 18.55
CA PHE A 6 13.00 -0.83 18.15
C PHE A 6 14.29 -0.99 17.36
N VAL A 7 14.55 -0.10 16.37
CA VAL A 7 15.78 -0.13 15.56
C VAL A 7 17.03 0.04 16.46
N ARG A 8 16.97 0.96 17.41
CA ARG A 8 18.06 1.23 18.33
C ARG A 8 18.35 0.07 19.29
N GLU A 9 17.30 -0.58 19.78
CA GLU A 9 17.40 -1.70 20.74
C GLU A 9 17.69 -3.04 20.06
N ASN A 10 17.38 -3.17 18.76
CA ASN A 10 17.47 -4.41 18.01
C ASN A 10 18.19 -4.24 16.65
N ALA A 11 19.27 -3.46 16.63
CA ALA A 11 19.99 -3.11 15.40
C ALA A 11 20.43 -4.35 14.59
N ASP A 12 20.93 -5.39 15.25
CA ASP A 12 21.37 -6.62 14.60
C ASP A 12 20.20 -7.38 13.95
N ALA A 13 19.04 -7.44 14.61
CA ALA A 13 17.84 -8.07 14.06
C ALA A 13 17.34 -7.33 12.82
N VAL A 14 17.39 -5.98 12.83
CA VAL A 14 17.03 -5.15 11.68
C VAL A 14 18.00 -5.37 10.51
N LYS A 15 19.30 -5.43 10.77
CA LYS A 15 20.32 -5.73 9.76
C LYS A 15 20.15 -7.13 9.18
N GLU A 16 19.86 -8.11 10.02
CA GLU A 16 19.57 -9.49 9.58
C GLU A 16 18.30 -9.54 8.68
N ASN A 17 17.25 -8.81 9.03
CA ASN A 17 16.06 -8.68 8.20
C ASN A 17 16.35 -8.04 6.83
N ILE A 18 17.20 -7.00 6.78
CA ILE A 18 17.66 -6.36 5.55
C ILE A 18 18.39 -7.37 4.65
N LYS A 19 19.29 -8.19 5.22
CA LYS A 19 19.98 -9.27 4.49
C LYS A 19 19.00 -10.32 3.97
N LYS A 20 18.02 -10.76 4.77
CA LYS A 20 16.98 -11.68 4.34
C LYS A 20 16.16 -11.15 3.16
N LYS A 21 16.03 -9.82 3.06
CA LYS A 21 15.37 -9.15 1.93
C LYS A 21 16.31 -8.86 0.75
N PHE A 22 17.56 -9.30 0.81
CA PHE A 22 18.59 -9.06 -0.23
C PHE A 22 18.79 -7.57 -0.56
N GLN A 23 18.74 -6.72 0.47
CA GLN A 23 18.86 -5.26 0.35
C GLN A 23 20.10 -4.75 1.09
N ASP A 24 21.25 -5.39 0.90
CA ASP A 24 22.49 -5.12 1.65
C ASP A 24 22.98 -3.67 1.53
N ASP A 25 22.62 -2.96 0.47
CA ASP A 25 22.85 -1.53 0.28
C ASP A 25 22.22 -0.66 1.38
N LYS A 26 21.18 -1.17 2.05
CA LYS A 26 20.53 -0.47 3.17
C LYS A 26 21.14 -0.73 4.56
N LEU A 27 22.08 -1.66 4.68
CA LEU A 27 22.73 -1.99 5.97
C LEU A 27 23.35 -0.78 6.68
N PRO A 28 24.09 0.12 5.99
CA PRO A 28 24.68 1.30 6.63
C PRO A 28 23.65 2.26 7.22
N LEU A 29 22.42 2.27 6.67
CA LEU A 29 21.36 3.17 7.13
C LEU A 29 20.93 2.90 8.56
N VAL A 30 21.10 1.68 9.05
CA VAL A 30 20.75 1.30 10.44
C VAL A 30 21.67 2.02 11.43
N ASP A 31 22.98 2.00 11.21
CA ASP A 31 23.93 2.67 12.08
C ASP A 31 23.81 4.20 11.96
N GLU A 32 23.62 4.69 10.73
CA GLU A 32 23.43 6.12 10.46
C GLU A 32 22.22 6.68 11.20
N VAL A 33 21.07 6.02 11.13
CA VAL A 33 19.85 6.50 11.78
C VAL A 33 19.96 6.46 13.30
N ILE A 34 20.66 5.47 13.87
CA ILE A 34 20.92 5.39 15.32
C ILE A 34 21.80 6.56 15.76
N ALA A 35 22.84 6.89 14.99
CA ALA A 35 23.71 8.03 15.27
C ALA A 35 22.96 9.37 15.18
N LEU A 36 22.15 9.55 14.15
CA LEU A 36 21.31 10.76 13.98
C LEU A 36 20.25 10.87 15.09
N ASP A 37 19.61 9.78 15.49
CA ASP A 37 18.67 9.76 16.62
C ASP A 37 19.36 10.15 17.95
N ALA A 38 20.58 9.71 18.16
CA ALA A 38 21.34 10.11 19.34
C ALA A 38 21.63 11.63 19.36
N GLN A 39 21.99 12.21 18.21
CA GLN A 39 22.18 13.65 18.07
C GLN A 39 20.86 14.42 18.26
N LEU A 40 19.77 13.94 17.68
CA LEU A 40 18.45 14.54 17.83
C LEU A 40 18.01 14.56 19.30
N ARG A 41 18.16 13.44 20.01
CA ARG A 41 17.83 13.38 21.45
C ARG A 41 18.68 14.32 22.30
N ALA A 42 19.97 14.45 21.97
CA ALA A 42 20.85 15.39 22.66
C ALA A 42 20.44 16.85 22.42
N ALA A 43 20.10 17.21 21.18
CA ALA A 43 19.60 18.55 20.83
C ALA A 43 18.29 18.88 21.55
N ILE A 44 17.33 17.96 21.57
CA ILE A 44 16.07 18.12 22.30
C ILE A 44 16.32 18.30 23.80
N GLN A 45 17.21 17.50 24.40
CA GLN A 45 17.54 17.60 25.82
C GLN A 45 18.18 18.96 26.18
N GLU A 46 19.10 19.46 25.32
CA GLU A 46 19.71 20.78 25.49
C GLU A 46 18.65 21.90 25.36
N ALA A 47 17.78 21.81 24.35
CA ALA A 47 16.70 22.78 24.14
C ALA A 47 15.73 22.81 25.32
N ASP A 48 15.34 21.68 25.86
CA ASP A 48 14.42 21.60 27.00
C ASP A 48 15.07 22.17 28.28
N ALA A 49 16.35 21.88 28.51
CA ALA A 49 17.10 22.47 29.62
C ALA A 49 17.17 24.01 29.51
N LEU A 50 17.45 24.53 28.30
CA LEU A 50 17.47 25.97 28.04
C LEU A 50 16.09 26.61 28.18
N ARG A 51 15.01 25.97 27.71
CA ARG A 51 13.62 26.43 27.88
C ARG A 51 13.28 26.56 29.38
N ALA A 52 13.61 25.54 30.18
CA ALA A 52 13.39 25.54 31.62
C ALA A 52 14.18 26.67 32.31
N ASN A 53 15.47 26.81 31.98
CA ASN A 53 16.32 27.85 32.55
C ASN A 53 15.90 29.27 32.13
N ARG A 54 15.58 29.49 30.86
CA ARG A 54 15.03 30.78 30.37
C ARG A 54 13.77 31.21 31.11
N ASN A 55 12.86 30.29 31.39
CA ASN A 55 11.64 30.56 32.16
C ASN A 55 11.98 31.02 33.60
N LYS A 56 12.99 30.40 34.21
CA LYS A 56 13.49 30.79 35.55
C LYS A 56 14.12 32.18 35.51
N LEU A 57 15.04 32.44 34.56
CA LEU A 57 15.72 33.73 34.40
C LEU A 57 14.74 34.85 34.04
N SER A 58 13.72 34.61 33.21
CA SER A 58 12.69 35.60 32.90
C SER A 58 11.90 36.06 34.14
N LYS A 59 11.60 35.14 35.03
CA LYS A 59 10.98 35.49 36.34
C LYS A 59 11.97 36.32 37.19
N GLN A 60 13.26 36.00 37.21
CA GLN A 60 14.28 36.74 37.92
C GLN A 60 14.45 38.15 37.36
N VAL A 61 14.47 38.32 36.04
CA VAL A 61 14.47 39.66 35.41
C VAL A 61 13.28 40.49 35.88
N GLY A 62 12.05 39.92 35.91
CA GLY A 62 10.86 40.60 36.37
C GLY A 62 10.99 41.09 37.83
N MET A 63 11.57 40.25 38.71
CA MET A 63 11.79 40.64 40.12
C MET A 63 12.85 41.72 40.23
N LEU A 64 14.00 41.59 39.54
CA LEU A 64 15.12 42.57 39.58
C LEU A 64 14.72 43.91 39.02
N MET A 65 13.96 43.94 37.92
CA MET A 65 13.40 45.18 37.34
C MET A 65 12.42 45.86 38.32
N GLY A 66 11.61 45.08 39.05
CA GLY A 66 10.78 45.62 40.14
C GLY A 66 11.57 46.23 41.28
N GLN A 67 12.69 45.62 41.68
CA GLN A 67 13.62 46.09 42.69
C GLN A 67 14.42 47.31 42.25
N ALA A 68 14.86 47.33 40.98
CA ALA A 68 15.65 48.43 40.42
C ALA A 68 14.87 49.78 40.41
N LYS A 69 13.54 49.76 40.43
CA LYS A 69 12.75 50.95 40.62
C LYS A 69 12.94 51.61 42.01
N LYS A 70 13.39 50.85 43.01
CA LYS A 70 13.61 51.32 44.38
C LYS A 70 15.11 51.41 44.70
N ASP A 71 15.92 50.61 44.07
CA ASP A 71 17.38 50.52 44.24
C ASP A 71 18.11 50.45 42.87
N PRO A 72 18.63 51.58 42.37
CA PRO A 72 19.30 51.64 41.07
C PRO A 72 20.50 50.70 40.93
N SER A 73 21.14 50.23 42.02
CA SER A 73 22.22 49.28 41.98
C SER A 73 21.82 47.89 41.38
N LYS A 74 20.51 47.58 41.43
CA LYS A 74 19.94 46.35 40.84
C LYS A 74 19.77 46.39 39.32
N GLN A 75 19.90 47.54 38.69
CA GLN A 75 19.74 47.66 37.25
C GLN A 75 20.84 46.86 36.47
N ALA A 76 22.08 46.95 36.86
CA ALA A 76 23.16 46.23 36.24
C ALA A 76 22.99 44.70 36.32
N GLU A 77 22.48 44.23 37.48
CA GLU A 77 22.19 42.81 37.69
C GLU A 77 21.03 42.34 36.76
N ALA A 78 19.95 43.15 36.65
CA ALA A 78 18.84 42.90 35.78
C ALA A 78 19.27 42.86 34.30
N ASP A 79 20.12 43.76 33.84
CA ASP A 79 20.63 43.84 32.51
C ASP A 79 21.55 42.65 32.16
N ALA A 80 22.38 42.19 33.09
CA ALA A 80 23.19 40.98 32.93
C ALA A 80 22.30 39.71 32.75
N VAL A 81 21.28 39.55 33.60
CA VAL A 81 20.34 38.42 33.47
C VAL A 81 19.54 38.50 32.17
N LYS A 82 19.16 39.70 31.73
CA LYS A 82 18.47 39.93 30.48
C LYS A 82 19.35 39.56 29.26
N ALA A 83 20.65 39.89 29.31
CA ALA A 83 21.59 39.51 28.27
C ALA A 83 21.73 37.97 28.18
N GLU A 84 21.76 37.28 29.33
CA GLU A 84 21.79 35.80 29.34
C GLU A 84 20.48 35.19 28.78
N VAL A 85 19.32 35.76 29.08
CA VAL A 85 18.05 35.34 28.48
C VAL A 85 18.10 35.49 26.93
N THR A 86 18.66 36.57 26.43
CA THR A 86 18.82 36.80 24.99
C THR A 86 19.73 35.75 24.35
N LYS A 87 20.90 35.51 24.95
CA LYS A 87 21.86 34.47 24.48
C LYS A 87 21.23 33.09 24.45
N GLN A 88 20.45 32.74 25.48
CA GLN A 88 19.72 31.46 25.47
C GLN A 88 18.61 31.39 24.44
N ALA A 89 17.94 32.50 24.13
CA ALA A 89 16.96 32.56 23.06
C ALA A 89 17.58 32.33 21.69
N ASP A 90 18.75 32.92 21.41
CA ASP A 90 19.49 32.72 20.17
C ASP A 90 19.94 31.24 20.02
N ARG A 91 20.49 30.66 21.11
CA ARG A 91 20.87 29.23 21.10
C ARG A 91 19.68 28.30 20.91
N LEU A 92 18.51 28.60 21.49
CA LEU A 92 17.27 27.85 21.28
C LEU A 92 16.85 27.88 19.80
N LYS A 93 16.94 29.02 19.13
CA LYS A 93 16.62 29.14 17.70
C LYS A 93 17.54 28.28 16.82
N GLU A 94 18.85 28.25 17.16
CA GLU A 94 19.81 27.34 16.50
C GLU A 94 19.43 25.87 16.71
N LEU A 95 19.12 25.48 17.95
CA LEU A 95 18.72 24.11 18.27
C LEU A 95 17.44 23.69 17.57
N GLU A 96 16.44 24.57 17.46
CA GLU A 96 15.21 24.29 16.74
C GLU A 96 15.47 24.01 15.23
N ALA A 97 16.41 24.73 14.62
CA ALA A 97 16.83 24.44 13.25
C ALA A 97 17.58 23.10 13.14
N ILE A 98 18.44 22.78 14.10
CA ILE A 98 19.14 21.48 14.18
C ILE A 98 18.16 20.34 14.40
N GLU A 99 17.20 20.49 15.31
CA GLU A 99 16.15 19.49 15.58
C GLU A 99 15.36 19.20 14.31
N ALA A 100 14.92 20.24 13.59
CA ALA A 100 14.15 20.09 12.36
C ALA A 100 14.93 19.35 11.26
N ASP A 101 16.22 19.68 11.07
CA ASP A 101 17.09 19.02 10.08
C ASP A 101 17.32 17.54 10.45
N LEU A 102 17.70 17.28 11.72
CA LEU A 102 17.92 15.91 12.20
C LEU A 102 16.66 15.06 12.14
N GLN A 103 15.51 15.62 12.51
CA GLN A 103 14.23 14.94 12.46
C GLN A 103 13.87 14.55 11.01
N ALA A 104 14.09 15.44 10.05
CA ALA A 104 13.84 15.17 8.63
C ALA A 104 14.77 14.05 8.11
N LYS A 105 16.07 14.07 8.49
CA LYS A 105 17.04 13.03 8.12
C LYS A 105 16.66 11.67 8.72
N VAL A 106 16.39 11.62 10.02
CA VAL A 106 15.94 10.40 10.71
C VAL A 106 14.69 9.84 10.04
N GLN A 107 13.69 10.68 9.80
CA GLN A 107 12.45 10.24 9.16
C GLN A 107 12.69 9.67 7.76
N LYS A 108 13.52 10.34 6.93
CA LYS A 108 13.85 9.87 5.58
C LYS A 108 14.46 8.47 5.59
N ILE A 109 15.44 8.24 6.47
CA ILE A 109 16.09 6.92 6.60
C ILE A 109 15.10 5.89 7.14
N MET A 110 14.35 6.21 8.18
CA MET A 110 13.34 5.31 8.75
C MET A 110 12.27 4.90 7.72
N MET A 111 11.93 5.76 6.77
CA MET A 111 11.01 5.44 5.67
C MET A 111 11.66 4.56 4.59
N THR A 112 12.98 4.42 4.57
CA THR A 112 13.74 3.60 3.62
C THR A 112 14.06 2.21 4.19
N ILE A 113 14.23 2.08 5.51
CA ILE A 113 14.43 0.79 6.17
C ILE A 113 13.16 -0.06 6.04
N PRO A 114 13.26 -1.31 5.53
CA PRO A 114 12.09 -2.16 5.30
C PRO A 114 11.45 -2.62 6.60
N GLN A 115 10.15 -2.99 6.51
CA GLN A 115 9.42 -3.65 7.58
C GLN A 115 10.03 -5.01 7.90
N MET A 116 9.94 -5.44 9.17
CA MET A 116 10.30 -6.80 9.57
C MET A 116 9.38 -7.81 8.88
N ILE A 117 9.98 -8.83 8.28
CA ILE A 117 9.20 -9.91 7.67
C ILE A 117 8.72 -10.88 8.74
N ASP A 118 7.56 -11.51 8.48
CA ASP A 118 7.06 -12.60 9.33
C ASP A 118 8.02 -13.80 9.28
N PRO A 119 8.23 -14.53 10.40
CA PRO A 119 9.11 -15.69 10.42
C PRO A 119 8.74 -16.82 9.45
N SER A 120 7.48 -16.88 9.00
CA SER A 120 7.01 -17.88 8.05
C SER A 120 7.30 -17.54 6.59
N VAL A 121 7.82 -16.35 6.30
CA VAL A 121 8.14 -15.90 4.93
C VAL A 121 9.31 -16.75 4.37
N PRO A 122 9.16 -17.37 3.19
CA PRO A 122 10.26 -18.07 2.52
C PRO A 122 11.42 -17.11 2.22
N ILE A 123 12.64 -17.58 2.38
CA ILE A 123 13.83 -16.78 2.08
C ILE A 123 14.26 -17.06 0.64
N GLY A 124 14.30 -16.01 -0.18
CA GLY A 124 14.71 -16.09 -1.59
C GLY A 124 14.99 -14.72 -2.17
N PRO A 125 15.82 -14.61 -3.24
CA PRO A 125 16.30 -13.34 -3.76
C PRO A 125 15.27 -12.55 -4.57
N ASP A 126 14.36 -13.24 -5.25
CA ASP A 126 13.38 -12.66 -6.17
C ASP A 126 12.16 -13.60 -6.35
N ASP A 127 11.21 -13.22 -7.20
CA ASP A 127 9.95 -13.92 -7.47
C ASP A 127 10.14 -15.39 -7.91
N SER A 128 11.29 -15.77 -8.48
CA SER A 128 11.59 -17.15 -8.85
C SER A 128 11.67 -18.11 -7.65
N ALA A 129 11.86 -17.57 -6.46
CA ALA A 129 11.92 -18.31 -5.18
C ALA A 129 10.59 -18.31 -4.43
N ASN A 130 9.52 -17.77 -5.00
CA ASN A 130 8.17 -17.84 -4.43
C ASN A 130 7.69 -19.30 -4.35
N VAL A 131 6.94 -19.62 -3.32
CA VAL A 131 6.58 -21.00 -2.98
C VAL A 131 5.09 -21.27 -3.24
N GLU A 132 4.79 -22.22 -4.12
CA GLU A 132 3.43 -22.72 -4.28
C GLU A 132 2.98 -23.47 -3.02
N VAL A 133 1.88 -23.00 -2.42
CA VAL A 133 1.34 -23.57 -1.18
C VAL A 133 0.15 -24.49 -1.45
N ALA A 134 -0.77 -24.09 -2.33
CA ALA A 134 -1.98 -24.82 -2.62
C ALA A 134 -2.53 -24.52 -4.02
N ARG A 135 -3.27 -25.49 -4.56
CA ARG A 135 -4.03 -25.36 -5.81
C ARG A 135 -5.52 -25.55 -5.53
N PHE A 136 -6.34 -24.84 -6.29
CA PHE A 136 -7.79 -24.82 -6.17
C PHE A 136 -8.42 -24.92 -7.56
N GLY A 137 -9.18 -25.98 -7.81
CA GLY A 137 -9.70 -26.34 -9.12
C GLY A 137 -8.68 -27.11 -9.97
N GLU A 138 -9.18 -27.83 -10.95
CA GLU A 138 -8.37 -28.64 -11.87
C GLU A 138 -7.97 -27.81 -13.10
N PRO A 139 -6.67 -27.63 -13.40
CA PRO A 139 -6.22 -26.94 -14.59
C PRO A 139 -6.52 -27.81 -15.84
N ILE A 140 -7.40 -27.33 -16.69
CA ILE A 140 -7.78 -28.03 -17.93
C ILE A 140 -7.08 -27.32 -19.11
N THR A 141 -6.51 -28.12 -19.98
CA THR A 141 -6.00 -27.67 -21.29
C THR A 141 -6.86 -28.37 -22.36
N PRO A 142 -7.67 -27.62 -23.14
CA PRO A 142 -8.47 -28.22 -24.17
C PRO A 142 -7.61 -28.75 -25.33
N ASP A 143 -8.18 -29.59 -26.19
CA ASP A 143 -7.55 -30.18 -27.37
C ASP A 143 -7.59 -29.28 -28.62
N TYR A 144 -8.12 -28.05 -28.49
CA TYR A 144 -8.14 -27.04 -29.53
C TYR A 144 -7.25 -25.86 -29.17
N GLU A 145 -6.84 -25.10 -30.17
CA GLU A 145 -6.00 -23.93 -30.04
C GLU A 145 -6.78 -22.79 -29.35
N ILE A 146 -6.17 -22.20 -28.31
CA ILE A 146 -6.70 -21.00 -27.65
C ILE A 146 -5.93 -19.79 -28.21
N PRO A 147 -6.61 -18.87 -28.94
CA PRO A 147 -5.99 -17.67 -29.47
C PRO A 147 -5.50 -16.73 -28.34
N TYR A 148 -4.67 -15.78 -28.70
CA TYR A 148 -4.28 -14.73 -27.77
C TYR A 148 -5.50 -13.92 -27.32
N HIS A 149 -5.53 -13.50 -26.05
CA HIS A 149 -6.73 -12.88 -25.45
C HIS A 149 -7.28 -11.68 -26.25
N THR A 150 -6.41 -10.88 -26.90
CA THR A 150 -6.90 -9.78 -27.74
C THR A 150 -7.62 -10.28 -28.98
N GLN A 151 -7.16 -11.38 -29.58
CA GLN A 151 -7.83 -11.99 -30.74
C GLN A 151 -9.20 -12.54 -30.36
N ILE A 152 -9.30 -13.14 -29.15
CA ILE A 152 -10.62 -13.56 -28.63
C ILE A 152 -11.52 -12.33 -28.48
N MET A 153 -11.04 -11.26 -27.82
CA MET A 153 -11.83 -10.03 -27.64
C MET A 153 -12.20 -9.37 -28.97
N GLU A 154 -11.29 -9.38 -29.97
CA GLU A 154 -11.51 -8.84 -31.32
C GLU A 154 -12.60 -9.60 -32.06
N SER A 155 -12.69 -10.94 -31.91
CA SER A 155 -13.76 -11.74 -32.53
C SER A 155 -15.17 -11.36 -32.05
N PHE A 156 -15.27 -10.78 -30.87
CA PHE A 156 -16.51 -10.19 -30.33
C PHE A 156 -16.70 -8.71 -30.73
N GLY A 157 -15.72 -8.10 -31.44
CA GLY A 157 -15.65 -6.64 -31.61
C GLY A 157 -15.57 -5.92 -30.27
N GLY A 158 -14.91 -6.56 -29.29
CA GLY A 158 -14.94 -6.20 -27.89
C GLY A 158 -13.75 -5.38 -27.40
N ILE A 159 -12.73 -5.14 -28.25
CA ILE A 159 -11.55 -4.35 -27.91
C ILE A 159 -11.06 -3.51 -29.11
N ASP A 160 -10.56 -2.30 -28.86
CA ASP A 160 -9.89 -1.45 -29.85
C ASP A 160 -8.64 -0.82 -29.24
N LEU A 161 -7.51 -1.45 -29.46
CA LEU A 161 -6.20 -0.97 -29.01
C LEU A 161 -5.64 0.13 -29.92
N ASP A 162 -6.00 0.13 -31.20
CA ASP A 162 -5.50 1.13 -32.16
C ASP A 162 -6.15 2.50 -31.89
N ALA A 163 -7.46 2.53 -31.59
CA ALA A 163 -8.12 3.76 -31.18
C ALA A 163 -7.55 4.27 -29.83
N ALA A 164 -7.32 3.38 -28.88
CA ALA A 164 -6.70 3.76 -27.61
C ALA A 164 -5.30 4.34 -27.79
N GLY A 165 -4.49 3.73 -28.68
CA GLY A 165 -3.17 4.23 -29.06
C GLY A 165 -3.19 5.65 -29.63
N ARG A 166 -4.21 5.97 -30.46
CA ARG A 166 -4.38 7.33 -31.02
C ARG A 166 -4.82 8.35 -29.98
N VAL A 167 -5.58 7.93 -28.97
CA VAL A 167 -6.17 8.85 -27.95
C VAL A 167 -5.25 9.05 -26.76
N ALA A 168 -4.65 8.00 -26.24
CA ALA A 168 -3.94 8.01 -24.96
C ALA A 168 -2.52 7.41 -25.03
N GLY A 169 -2.16 6.77 -26.14
CA GLY A 169 -0.89 6.05 -26.27
C GLY A 169 -1.05 4.55 -25.97
N ASN A 170 0.09 3.85 -26.01
CA ASN A 170 0.13 2.41 -25.69
C ASN A 170 -0.18 2.17 -24.21
N GLY A 171 -0.67 0.98 -23.87
CA GLY A 171 -1.02 0.63 -22.48
C GLY A 171 -2.40 1.15 -22.04
N PHE A 172 -3.24 1.52 -22.99
CA PHE A 172 -4.66 1.82 -22.79
C PHE A 172 -5.52 0.95 -23.70
N TYR A 173 -6.80 0.90 -23.46
CA TYR A 173 -7.76 0.11 -24.23
C TYR A 173 -9.13 0.79 -24.32
N TYR A 174 -9.88 0.42 -25.36
CA TYR A 174 -11.34 0.53 -25.35
C TYR A 174 -11.90 -0.89 -25.25
N LEU A 175 -12.77 -1.14 -24.26
CA LEU A 175 -13.61 -2.33 -24.22
C LEU A 175 -14.99 -1.97 -24.74
N MET A 176 -15.61 -2.88 -25.51
CA MET A 176 -16.88 -2.62 -26.16
C MET A 176 -17.79 -3.86 -26.12
N GLY A 177 -19.09 -3.62 -26.32
CA GLY A 177 -20.08 -4.69 -26.47
C GLY A 177 -20.09 -5.68 -25.29
N ASP A 178 -20.12 -6.95 -25.62
CA ASP A 178 -20.23 -8.01 -24.61
C ASP A 178 -18.99 -8.16 -23.74
N ILE A 179 -17.80 -7.82 -24.25
CA ILE A 179 -16.58 -7.82 -23.44
C ILE A 179 -16.62 -6.72 -22.37
N ALA A 180 -17.09 -5.52 -22.71
CA ALA A 180 -17.31 -4.44 -21.75
C ALA A 180 -18.37 -4.82 -20.70
N ARG A 181 -19.46 -5.45 -21.14
CA ARG A 181 -20.51 -5.96 -20.23
C ARG A 181 -19.97 -7.03 -19.28
N LEU A 182 -19.14 -7.95 -19.78
CA LEU A 182 -18.50 -8.98 -18.96
C LEU A 182 -17.57 -8.36 -17.92
N HIS A 183 -16.78 -7.36 -18.32
CA HIS A 183 -15.92 -6.59 -17.40
C HIS A 183 -16.73 -6.00 -16.24
N GLU A 184 -17.83 -5.29 -16.55
CA GLU A 184 -18.71 -4.71 -15.54
C GLU A 184 -19.42 -5.76 -14.68
N ALA A 185 -19.84 -6.87 -15.29
CA ALA A 185 -20.50 -7.98 -14.60
C ALA A 185 -19.59 -8.59 -13.53
N VAL A 186 -18.31 -8.77 -13.83
CA VAL A 186 -17.33 -9.29 -12.88
C VAL A 186 -17.13 -8.34 -11.71
N ILE A 187 -17.01 -7.03 -11.96
CA ILE A 187 -16.89 -6.03 -10.90
C ILE A 187 -18.14 -6.00 -10.01
N ALA A 188 -19.33 -6.00 -10.63
CA ALA A 188 -20.59 -5.98 -9.91
C ALA A 188 -20.76 -7.23 -9.03
N TYR A 189 -20.44 -8.39 -9.58
CA TYR A 189 -20.44 -9.64 -8.81
C TYR A 189 -19.42 -9.61 -7.66
N ALA A 190 -18.19 -9.20 -7.92
CA ALA A 190 -17.15 -9.12 -6.88
C ALA A 190 -17.51 -8.15 -5.75
N ARG A 191 -18.14 -7.02 -6.07
CA ARG A 191 -18.67 -6.08 -5.08
C ARG A 191 -19.73 -6.76 -4.19
N ASP A 192 -20.73 -7.40 -4.80
CA ASP A 192 -21.82 -8.01 -4.06
C ASP A 192 -21.33 -9.23 -3.25
N PHE A 193 -20.37 -9.98 -3.78
CA PHE A 193 -19.68 -11.05 -3.08
C PHE A 193 -19.02 -10.53 -1.79
N MET A 194 -18.27 -9.42 -1.86
CA MET A 194 -17.59 -8.84 -0.68
C MET A 194 -18.58 -8.24 0.32
N ILE A 195 -19.66 -7.63 -0.13
CA ILE A 195 -20.75 -7.19 0.76
C ILE A 195 -21.34 -8.41 1.48
N GLY A 196 -21.52 -9.53 0.79
CA GLY A 196 -21.97 -10.80 1.37
C GLY A 196 -20.97 -11.38 2.41
N LYS A 197 -19.68 -11.07 2.31
CA LYS A 197 -18.65 -11.40 3.32
C LYS A 197 -18.62 -10.43 4.50
N GLY A 198 -19.50 -9.43 4.55
CA GLY A 198 -19.60 -8.45 5.63
C GLY A 198 -18.70 -7.22 5.47
N PHE A 199 -18.13 -7.00 4.30
CA PHE A 199 -17.35 -5.79 4.03
C PHE A 199 -18.26 -4.60 3.72
N THR A 200 -17.89 -3.43 4.25
CA THR A 200 -18.56 -2.18 3.92
C THR A 200 -18.06 -1.67 2.57
N TYR A 201 -18.97 -1.56 1.60
CA TYR A 201 -18.66 -0.97 0.31
C TYR A 201 -18.52 0.54 0.42
N CYS A 202 -17.45 1.09 -0.13
CA CYS A 202 -17.22 2.54 -0.19
C CYS A 202 -16.69 2.98 -1.55
N ILE A 203 -16.97 4.22 -1.91
CA ILE A 203 -16.41 4.91 -3.08
C ILE A 203 -15.46 5.98 -2.55
N PRO A 204 -14.14 5.77 -2.64
CA PRO A 204 -13.15 6.68 -2.09
C PRO A 204 -12.76 7.76 -3.10
N PRO A 205 -12.05 8.83 -2.69
CA PRO A 205 -11.38 9.73 -3.62
C PRO A 205 -10.37 8.98 -4.50
N PHE A 206 -10.34 9.29 -5.81
CA PHE A 206 -9.39 8.70 -6.76
C PHE A 206 -8.11 9.52 -6.92
N MET A 207 -8.02 10.64 -6.21
CA MET A 207 -6.82 11.46 -6.06
C MET A 207 -6.52 11.66 -4.58
N ILE A 208 -5.26 11.55 -4.21
CA ILE A 208 -4.79 11.63 -2.82
C ILE A 208 -3.60 12.58 -2.70
N ARG A 209 -3.40 13.14 -1.52
CA ARG A 209 -2.28 14.03 -1.21
C ARG A 209 -0.96 13.26 -1.03
N GLY A 210 0.16 13.97 -1.22
CA GLY A 210 1.50 13.40 -1.10
C GLY A 210 1.79 12.75 0.26
N ASN A 211 1.26 13.30 1.36
CA ASN A 211 1.42 12.71 2.70
C ASN A 211 0.68 11.37 2.86
N VAL A 212 -0.41 11.15 2.13
CA VAL A 212 -1.08 9.84 2.07
C VAL A 212 -0.25 8.87 1.22
N VAL A 213 0.23 9.31 0.04
CA VAL A 213 1.08 8.47 -0.84
C VAL A 213 2.29 7.94 -0.08
N THR A 214 3.05 8.81 0.57
CA THR A 214 4.24 8.42 1.35
C THR A 214 3.91 7.59 2.59
N GLY A 215 2.65 7.63 3.03
CA GLY A 215 2.15 6.80 4.13
C GLY A 215 1.87 5.35 3.72
N VAL A 216 1.43 5.13 2.47
CA VAL A 216 0.94 3.81 2.02
C VAL A 216 1.94 3.02 1.18
N MET A 217 2.99 3.65 0.64
CA MET A 217 4.00 2.99 -0.20
C MET A 217 5.42 3.51 0.06
N SER A 218 6.43 2.82 -0.48
CA SER A 218 7.81 3.27 -0.47
C SER A 218 8.06 4.40 -1.49
N PHE A 219 9.17 5.12 -1.34
CA PHE A 219 9.56 6.15 -2.30
C PHE A 219 9.85 5.58 -3.70
N ALA A 220 10.42 4.37 -3.78
CA ALA A 220 10.70 3.70 -5.04
C ALA A 220 9.41 3.33 -5.78
N GLU A 221 8.44 2.76 -5.07
CA GLU A 221 7.11 2.46 -5.62
C GLU A 221 6.39 3.73 -6.08
N MET A 222 6.46 4.81 -5.29
CA MET A 222 5.87 6.09 -5.65
C MET A 222 6.41 6.63 -6.98
N ASP A 223 7.73 6.62 -7.19
CA ASP A 223 8.35 7.09 -8.44
C ASP A 223 7.98 6.19 -9.64
N ALA A 224 7.97 4.88 -9.44
CA ALA A 224 7.67 3.92 -10.48
C ALA A 224 6.19 3.89 -10.89
N MET A 225 5.28 4.16 -9.94
CA MET A 225 3.84 3.91 -10.11
C MET A 225 3.00 5.18 -10.29
N MET A 226 3.23 6.24 -9.47
CA MET A 226 2.24 7.29 -9.26
C MET A 226 2.28 8.38 -10.32
N TYR A 227 1.11 8.71 -10.91
CA TYR A 227 0.90 9.94 -11.66
C TYR A 227 0.63 11.10 -10.70
N LYS A 228 1.38 12.20 -10.87
CA LYS A 228 1.18 13.45 -10.13
C LYS A 228 0.46 14.47 -11.00
N ILE A 229 -0.48 15.20 -10.42
CA ILE A 229 -1.13 16.35 -11.07
C ILE A 229 -0.16 17.54 -11.01
N GLU A 230 0.13 18.12 -12.14
CA GLU A 230 1.00 19.29 -12.23
C GLU A 230 0.40 20.50 -11.52
N GLY A 231 1.20 21.19 -10.70
CA GLY A 231 0.77 22.36 -9.93
C GLY A 231 -0.03 22.06 -8.67
N GLU A 232 -0.34 20.79 -8.39
CA GLU A 232 -1.18 20.37 -7.27
C GLU A 232 -0.44 19.38 -6.36
N ASP A 233 -0.79 19.35 -5.06
CA ASP A 233 -0.40 18.25 -4.17
C ASP A 233 -1.40 17.09 -4.25
N LEU A 234 -1.61 16.60 -5.48
CA LEU A 234 -2.52 15.49 -5.76
C LEU A 234 -1.86 14.46 -6.68
N TYR A 235 -2.19 13.19 -6.41
CA TYR A 235 -1.71 12.03 -7.16
C TYR A 235 -2.90 11.13 -7.49
N LEU A 236 -2.95 10.62 -8.71
CA LEU A 236 -3.91 9.58 -9.08
C LEU A 236 -3.58 8.28 -8.34
N ILE A 237 -4.60 7.60 -7.82
CA ILE A 237 -4.39 6.34 -7.08
C ILE A 237 -3.97 5.20 -8.02
N GLY A 238 -3.04 4.37 -7.57
CA GLY A 238 -2.70 3.10 -8.23
C GLY A 238 -3.57 1.93 -7.76
N THR A 239 -4.36 2.14 -6.71
CA THR A 239 -5.31 1.20 -6.09
C THR A 239 -6.18 1.96 -5.09
N SER A 240 -7.41 1.52 -4.86
CA SER A 240 -8.29 2.11 -3.83
C SER A 240 -7.78 1.85 -2.39
N GLU A 241 -6.88 0.88 -2.19
CA GLU A 241 -6.18 0.71 -0.91
C GLU A 241 -5.63 2.03 -0.40
N HIS A 242 -4.97 2.81 -1.27
CA HIS A 242 -4.33 4.07 -0.89
C HIS A 242 -5.32 5.03 -0.23
N SER A 243 -6.49 5.20 -0.82
CA SER A 243 -7.53 6.08 -0.29
C SER A 243 -8.24 5.49 0.91
N MET A 244 -8.50 4.17 0.91
CA MET A 244 -9.20 3.51 2.01
C MET A 244 -8.37 3.52 3.30
N ILE A 245 -7.04 3.28 3.20
CA ILE A 245 -6.14 3.41 4.35
C ILE A 245 -5.96 4.89 4.71
N GLY A 246 -5.81 5.77 3.71
CA GLY A 246 -5.69 7.21 3.90
C GLY A 246 -6.88 7.85 4.63
N LYS A 247 -8.07 7.25 4.58
CA LYS A 247 -9.26 7.67 5.33
C LYS A 247 -8.99 7.80 6.84
N PHE A 248 -8.04 7.02 7.36
CA PHE A 248 -7.74 6.96 8.79
C PHE A 248 -6.51 7.78 9.21
N ILE A 249 -5.94 8.59 8.31
CA ILE A 249 -4.77 9.44 8.62
C ILE A 249 -5.02 10.31 9.87
N ASP A 250 -4.06 10.30 10.80
CA ASP A 250 -4.11 11.02 12.09
C ASP A 250 -5.30 10.67 13.01
N GLN A 251 -6.01 9.56 12.74
CA GLN A 251 -7.17 9.15 13.55
C GLN A 251 -6.76 8.28 14.75
N ILE A 252 -7.55 8.40 15.81
CA ILE A 252 -7.56 7.45 16.93
C ILE A 252 -8.89 6.69 16.86
N VAL A 253 -8.83 5.44 16.42
CA VAL A 253 -10.00 4.56 16.28
C VAL A 253 -10.27 3.89 17.63
N PRO A 254 -11.52 3.91 18.15
CA PRO A 254 -11.87 3.09 19.31
C PRO A 254 -11.69 1.59 18.98
N GLU A 255 -11.13 0.82 19.90
CA GLU A 255 -10.91 -0.62 19.71
C GLU A 255 -12.20 -1.38 19.42
N THR A 256 -13.33 -0.93 20.01
CA THR A 256 -14.67 -1.49 19.77
C THR A 256 -15.19 -1.32 18.34
N GLN A 257 -14.52 -0.50 17.51
CA GLN A 257 -14.85 -0.33 16.10
C GLN A 257 -13.98 -1.20 15.17
N LEU A 258 -13.07 -1.97 15.71
CA LEU A 258 -12.25 -2.91 14.94
C LEU A 258 -12.91 -4.29 14.88
N PRO A 259 -12.72 -5.06 13.80
CA PRO A 259 -11.99 -4.66 12.60
C PRO A 259 -12.80 -3.71 11.70
N GLN A 260 -12.11 -2.77 11.00
CA GLN A 260 -12.68 -2.03 9.90
C GLN A 260 -12.46 -2.85 8.61
N THR A 261 -13.54 -3.32 8.00
CA THR A 261 -13.52 -4.12 6.77
C THR A 261 -14.14 -3.32 5.64
N LEU A 262 -13.33 -2.88 4.69
CA LEU A 262 -13.74 -2.02 3.59
C LEU A 262 -13.50 -2.72 2.25
N THR A 263 -14.42 -2.56 1.32
CA THR A 263 -14.24 -2.95 -0.09
C THR A 263 -14.61 -1.80 -1.01
N SER A 264 -13.91 -1.69 -2.13
CA SER A 264 -14.08 -0.55 -3.04
C SER A 264 -13.78 -0.95 -4.47
N TYR A 265 -14.63 -0.48 -5.38
CA TYR A 265 -14.29 -0.34 -6.78
C TYR A 265 -13.54 0.97 -7.00
N SER A 266 -12.50 0.95 -7.84
CA SER A 266 -11.88 2.16 -8.36
C SER A 266 -11.21 1.95 -9.70
N PRO A 267 -11.10 3.01 -10.53
CA PRO A 267 -10.04 3.09 -11.52
C PRO A 267 -8.68 3.11 -10.80
N CYS A 268 -7.68 2.55 -11.46
CA CYS A 268 -6.28 2.49 -10.99
C CYS A 268 -5.39 3.04 -12.08
N PHE A 269 -4.44 3.89 -11.72
CA PHE A 269 -3.53 4.55 -12.66
C PHE A 269 -2.10 4.23 -12.29
N ARG A 270 -1.34 3.61 -13.21
CA ARG A 270 0.05 3.22 -12.97
C ARG A 270 0.94 3.59 -14.14
N LYS A 271 2.08 4.22 -13.85
CA LYS A 271 3.09 4.55 -14.86
C LYS A 271 3.74 3.31 -15.47
N GLU A 272 3.75 2.18 -14.75
CA GLU A 272 4.43 0.93 -15.14
C GLU A 272 5.89 1.16 -15.59
N LYS A 273 6.59 2.11 -14.93
CA LYS A 273 7.94 2.51 -15.29
C LYS A 273 8.94 1.37 -15.02
N GLY A 274 9.69 0.98 -16.05
CA GLY A 274 10.68 -0.09 -15.95
C GLY A 274 10.13 -1.50 -16.13
N ALA A 275 8.84 -1.64 -16.40
CA ALA A 275 8.24 -2.91 -16.73
C ALA A 275 8.53 -3.24 -18.21
N HIS A 276 9.31 -4.30 -18.44
CA HIS A 276 9.58 -4.86 -19.76
C HIS A 276 9.20 -6.34 -19.75
N GLY A 277 8.48 -6.80 -20.75
CA GLY A 277 8.09 -8.21 -20.87
C GLY A 277 7.36 -8.55 -22.16
N ILE A 278 7.22 -9.84 -22.44
CA ILE A 278 6.73 -10.42 -23.70
C ILE A 278 5.26 -10.10 -23.99
N GLU A 279 4.49 -9.63 -23.00
CA GLU A 279 3.05 -9.34 -23.14
C GLU A 279 2.73 -7.84 -23.16
N GLU A 280 3.56 -7.04 -23.81
CA GLU A 280 3.34 -5.58 -23.94
C GLU A 280 2.08 -5.22 -24.74
N ARG A 281 1.57 -6.14 -25.57
CA ARG A 281 0.35 -5.95 -26.34
C ARG A 281 -0.83 -6.65 -25.64
N GLY A 282 -1.90 -5.90 -25.37
CA GLY A 282 -3.09 -6.44 -24.74
C GLY A 282 -3.45 -5.76 -23.45
N VAL A 283 -4.07 -6.48 -22.52
CA VAL A 283 -4.61 -5.91 -21.26
C VAL A 283 -3.89 -6.41 -20.02
N TYR A 284 -2.78 -7.13 -20.16
CA TYR A 284 -2.06 -7.70 -19.02
C TYR A 284 -1.34 -6.62 -18.18
N ARG A 285 -0.67 -5.67 -18.85
CA ARG A 285 0.08 -4.57 -18.23
C ARG A 285 -0.29 -3.26 -18.90
N ILE A 286 -1.01 -2.42 -18.16
CA ILE A 286 -1.69 -1.24 -18.69
C ILE A 286 -1.62 -0.08 -17.70
N HIS A 287 -1.71 1.15 -18.21
CA HIS A 287 -1.61 2.38 -17.41
C HIS A 287 -2.89 2.72 -16.66
N GLN A 288 -4.03 2.27 -17.18
CA GLN A 288 -5.35 2.47 -16.56
C GLN A 288 -6.13 1.16 -16.57
N PHE A 289 -6.67 0.77 -15.41
CA PHE A 289 -7.53 -0.38 -15.26
C PHE A 289 -8.49 -0.17 -14.09
N GLU A 290 -9.47 -1.04 -13.94
CA GLU A 290 -10.39 -1.06 -12.81
C GLU A 290 -10.05 -2.22 -11.88
N LYS A 291 -10.37 -2.03 -10.59
CA LYS A 291 -10.14 -3.02 -9.56
C LYS A 291 -11.18 -2.95 -8.46
N GLN A 292 -11.68 -4.10 -8.03
CA GLN A 292 -12.33 -4.26 -6.74
C GLN A 292 -11.28 -4.68 -5.72
N GLU A 293 -11.17 -3.93 -4.65
CA GLU A 293 -10.17 -4.11 -3.58
C GLU A 293 -10.84 -4.41 -2.26
N MET A 294 -10.15 -5.10 -1.36
CA MET A 294 -10.52 -5.24 0.04
C MET A 294 -9.40 -4.77 0.95
N VAL A 295 -9.76 -4.08 2.03
CA VAL A 295 -8.85 -3.56 3.05
C VAL A 295 -9.38 -3.91 4.43
N VAL A 296 -8.47 -4.29 5.31
CA VAL A 296 -8.78 -4.54 6.72
C VAL A 296 -7.84 -3.71 7.60
N ILE A 297 -8.43 -3.04 8.59
CA ILE A 297 -7.70 -2.41 9.69
C ILE A 297 -8.12 -3.13 10.95
N CYS A 298 -7.19 -3.76 11.65
CA CYS A 298 -7.46 -4.65 12.77
C CYS A 298 -6.45 -4.51 13.90
N LYS A 299 -6.67 -5.25 14.96
CA LYS A 299 -5.70 -5.42 16.05
C LYS A 299 -4.49 -6.21 15.55
N PRO A 300 -3.28 -5.97 16.11
CA PRO A 300 -2.07 -6.68 15.72
C PRO A 300 -2.22 -8.21 15.79
N GLU A 301 -2.82 -8.73 16.86
CA GLU A 301 -3.03 -10.15 17.10
C GLU A 301 -3.99 -10.85 16.13
N GLU A 302 -4.88 -10.08 15.48
CA GLU A 302 -5.86 -10.58 14.52
C GLU A 302 -5.35 -10.57 13.07
N SER A 303 -4.21 -9.90 12.80
CA SER A 303 -3.81 -9.58 11.42
C SER A 303 -3.46 -10.83 10.58
N MET A 304 -2.92 -11.88 11.19
CA MET A 304 -2.63 -13.12 10.46
C MET A 304 -3.91 -13.90 10.13
N ASP A 305 -4.91 -13.89 11.02
CA ASP A 305 -6.21 -14.51 10.74
C ASP A 305 -6.95 -13.77 9.61
N TRP A 306 -6.83 -12.43 9.57
CA TRP A 306 -7.37 -11.65 8.47
C TRP A 306 -6.62 -11.89 7.17
N TYR A 307 -5.30 -12.02 7.19
CA TYR A 307 -4.50 -12.40 6.03
C TYR A 307 -5.01 -13.71 5.41
N GLU A 308 -5.19 -14.74 6.24
CA GLU A 308 -5.70 -16.04 5.81
C GLU A 308 -7.13 -15.96 5.21
N LYS A 309 -8.02 -15.17 5.81
CA LYS A 309 -9.38 -14.98 5.29
C LYS A 309 -9.37 -14.24 3.95
N MET A 310 -8.56 -13.19 3.83
CA MET A 310 -8.60 -12.30 2.67
C MET A 310 -8.16 -13.00 1.39
N TRP A 311 -7.05 -13.72 1.40
CA TRP A 311 -6.64 -14.44 0.20
C TRP A 311 -7.63 -15.58 -0.16
N ARG A 312 -8.24 -16.25 0.83
CA ARG A 312 -9.28 -17.25 0.60
C ARG A 312 -10.51 -16.67 -0.07
N TYR A 313 -10.90 -15.46 0.24
CA TYR A 313 -12.02 -14.79 -0.43
C TYR A 313 -11.75 -14.60 -1.93
N SER A 314 -10.52 -14.25 -2.32
CA SER A 314 -10.16 -14.19 -3.74
C SER A 314 -10.22 -15.58 -4.39
N VAL A 315 -9.69 -16.61 -3.74
CA VAL A 315 -9.79 -17.98 -4.23
C VAL A 315 -11.26 -18.42 -4.40
N GLU A 316 -12.12 -18.19 -3.41
CA GLU A 316 -13.54 -18.51 -3.48
C GLU A 316 -14.25 -17.78 -4.65
N LEU A 317 -13.91 -16.51 -4.87
CA LEU A 317 -14.45 -15.73 -5.98
C LEU A 317 -14.08 -16.35 -7.33
N PHE A 318 -12.78 -16.66 -7.54
CA PHE A 318 -12.31 -17.27 -8.79
C PHE A 318 -12.88 -18.67 -9.00
N GLN A 319 -12.94 -19.50 -7.94
CA GLN A 319 -13.59 -20.82 -8.02
C GLN A 319 -15.08 -20.73 -8.37
N SER A 320 -15.78 -19.72 -7.84
CA SER A 320 -17.20 -19.51 -8.19
C SER A 320 -17.41 -19.12 -9.65
N MET A 321 -16.40 -18.53 -10.28
CA MET A 321 -16.32 -18.24 -11.71
C MET A 321 -15.70 -19.40 -12.52
N GLU A 322 -15.51 -20.56 -11.91
CA GLU A 322 -14.97 -21.78 -12.55
C GLU A 322 -13.56 -21.57 -13.14
N ILE A 323 -12.74 -20.74 -12.52
CA ILE A 323 -11.35 -20.45 -12.91
C ILE A 323 -10.40 -21.14 -11.91
N PRO A 324 -9.56 -22.10 -12.35
CA PRO A 324 -8.56 -22.71 -11.49
C PRO A 324 -7.50 -21.70 -11.07
N VAL A 325 -7.14 -21.73 -9.78
CA VAL A 325 -6.13 -20.83 -9.21
C VAL A 325 -5.15 -21.58 -8.31
N ARG A 326 -4.00 -20.97 -8.06
CA ARG A 326 -3.07 -21.40 -7.00
C ARG A 326 -2.71 -20.27 -6.08
N GLN A 327 -2.30 -20.60 -4.85
CA GLN A 327 -1.67 -19.66 -3.91
C GLN A 327 -0.16 -19.78 -4.01
N LEU A 328 0.50 -18.66 -4.20
CA LEU A 328 1.95 -18.52 -4.27
C LEU A 328 2.42 -17.62 -3.14
N GLU A 329 3.13 -18.15 -2.15
CA GLU A 329 3.68 -17.38 -1.04
C GLU A 329 4.91 -16.62 -1.51
N CYS A 330 4.91 -15.28 -1.37
CA CYS A 330 6.02 -14.44 -1.79
C CYS A 330 7.22 -14.63 -0.86
N CYS A 331 8.40 -14.76 -1.44
CA CYS A 331 9.65 -14.83 -0.69
C CYS A 331 10.15 -13.45 -0.24
N SER A 332 11.12 -13.44 0.63
CA SER A 332 11.64 -12.23 1.27
C SER A 332 12.18 -11.16 0.31
N GLY A 333 12.82 -11.56 -0.80
CA GLY A 333 13.35 -10.65 -1.79
C GLY A 333 12.30 -10.05 -2.73
N ASP A 334 11.15 -10.72 -2.87
CA ASP A 334 10.02 -10.24 -3.65
C ASP A 334 9.08 -9.30 -2.85
N LEU A 335 9.16 -9.33 -1.51
CA LEU A 335 8.32 -8.47 -0.67
C LEU A 335 8.69 -7.00 -0.80
N ALA A 336 7.73 -6.14 -1.14
CA ALA A 336 7.87 -4.69 -1.04
C ALA A 336 8.24 -4.25 0.39
N ASP A 337 8.85 -3.06 0.53
CA ASP A 337 9.46 -2.61 1.78
C ASP A 337 8.50 -2.49 2.97
N LEU A 338 7.23 -2.23 2.72
CA LEU A 338 6.24 -2.09 3.78
C LEU A 338 5.57 -3.41 4.18
N LYS A 339 5.71 -4.46 3.37
CA LYS A 339 5.02 -5.73 3.60
C LYS A 339 5.74 -6.58 4.64
N MET A 340 4.98 -7.08 5.60
CA MET A 340 5.41 -8.08 6.57
C MET A 340 5.30 -9.49 5.97
N LYS A 341 4.24 -9.74 5.20
CA LYS A 341 3.96 -11.00 4.52
C LYS A 341 3.05 -10.76 3.32
N SER A 342 3.21 -11.52 2.23
CA SER A 342 2.37 -11.43 1.05
C SER A 342 2.23 -12.79 0.37
N CYS A 343 1.10 -13.03 -0.27
CA CYS A 343 0.95 -14.10 -1.24
C CYS A 343 0.19 -13.60 -2.46
N ASP A 344 0.46 -14.22 -3.59
CA ASP A 344 -0.27 -14.00 -4.81
C ASP A 344 -1.25 -15.12 -5.05
N ILE A 345 -2.38 -14.79 -5.65
CA ILE A 345 -3.29 -15.76 -6.25
C ILE A 345 -3.06 -15.66 -7.75
N GLU A 346 -2.72 -16.79 -8.34
CA GLU A 346 -2.45 -16.92 -9.76
C GLU A 346 -3.52 -17.78 -10.42
N ALA A 347 -4.02 -17.35 -11.58
CA ALA A 347 -5.01 -18.09 -12.36
C ALA A 347 -4.33 -18.94 -13.44
N TRP A 348 -4.93 -20.08 -13.75
CA TRP A 348 -4.49 -20.95 -14.82
C TRP A 348 -4.73 -20.32 -16.20
N SER A 349 -3.71 -20.33 -17.04
CA SER A 349 -3.79 -20.02 -18.47
C SER A 349 -3.70 -21.31 -19.27
N PRO A 350 -4.80 -21.83 -19.84
CA PRO A 350 -4.77 -23.01 -20.71
C PRO A 350 -3.91 -22.79 -21.97
N ARG A 351 -3.88 -21.55 -22.50
CA ARG A 351 -3.06 -21.18 -23.66
C ARG A 351 -1.56 -21.29 -23.37
N GLN A 352 -1.11 -20.78 -22.21
CA GLN A 352 0.29 -20.77 -21.83
C GLN A 352 0.71 -22.03 -21.06
N GLN A 353 -0.26 -22.83 -20.60
CA GLN A 353 -0.08 -23.98 -19.71
C GLN A 353 0.71 -23.63 -18.45
N LYS A 354 0.43 -22.45 -17.89
CA LYS A 354 1.05 -21.92 -16.67
C LYS A 354 0.06 -21.05 -15.89
N TYR A 355 0.38 -20.81 -14.65
CA TYR A 355 -0.33 -19.84 -13.81
C TYR A 355 0.27 -18.44 -13.97
N PHE A 356 -0.54 -17.40 -13.78
CA PHE A 356 -0.11 -16.00 -13.75
C PHE A 356 -0.89 -15.22 -12.70
N GLU A 357 -0.24 -14.21 -12.14
CA GLU A 357 -0.79 -13.38 -11.05
C GLU A 357 -2.06 -12.63 -11.45
N VAL A 358 -3.12 -12.79 -10.64
CA VAL A 358 -4.41 -12.08 -10.77
C VAL A 358 -4.78 -11.29 -9.51
N CYS A 359 -4.30 -11.68 -8.34
CA CYS A 359 -4.51 -10.98 -7.08
C CYS A 359 -3.24 -11.04 -6.24
N SER A 360 -3.04 -10.04 -5.37
CA SER A 360 -1.95 -10.04 -4.37
C SER A 360 -2.51 -9.62 -3.02
N CYS A 361 -2.35 -10.48 -2.03
CA CYS A 361 -2.77 -10.27 -0.64
C CYS A 361 -1.56 -9.89 0.21
N SER A 362 -1.68 -8.82 1.00
CA SER A 362 -0.56 -8.31 1.80
C SER A 362 -0.98 -7.98 3.23
N ASN A 363 -0.16 -8.42 4.19
CA ASN A 363 -0.16 -7.93 5.55
C ASN A 363 1.02 -6.96 5.72
N LEU A 364 0.73 -5.70 6.06
CA LEU A 364 1.73 -4.66 6.22
C LEU A 364 2.10 -4.43 7.70
N GLY A 365 1.49 -5.20 8.62
CA GLY A 365 1.67 -4.95 10.04
C GLY A 365 1.32 -3.51 10.40
N ASP A 366 2.14 -2.86 11.19
CA ASP A 366 1.98 -1.46 11.59
C ASP A 366 2.64 -0.44 10.65
N ALA A 367 3.21 -0.86 9.52
CA ALA A 367 4.03 0.00 8.68
C ALA A 367 3.29 1.24 8.17
N GLN A 368 2.10 1.06 7.62
CA GLN A 368 1.26 2.16 7.13
C GLN A 368 0.64 2.94 8.31
N ALA A 369 0.16 2.25 9.33
CA ALA A 369 -0.43 2.88 10.50
C ALA A 369 0.56 3.81 11.22
N ARG A 370 1.84 3.44 11.30
CA ARG A 370 2.88 4.28 11.88
C ARG A 370 3.16 5.52 11.03
N ARG A 371 3.21 5.38 9.71
CA ARG A 371 3.43 6.51 8.79
C ARG A 371 2.26 7.49 8.78
N LEU A 372 1.03 6.96 8.79
CA LEU A 372 -0.22 7.72 8.75
C LEU A 372 -0.76 8.06 10.13
N LYS A 373 -0.08 7.64 11.22
CA LYS A 373 -0.48 7.84 12.61
C LYS A 373 -1.89 7.30 12.91
N ILE A 374 -2.20 6.13 12.38
CA ILE A 374 -3.45 5.41 12.65
C ILE A 374 -3.29 4.70 13.99
N ARG A 375 -3.91 5.21 15.03
CA ARG A 375 -3.81 4.70 16.39
C ARG A 375 -5.14 4.10 16.82
N VAL A 376 -5.05 3.14 17.70
CA VAL A 376 -6.21 2.51 18.34
C VAL A 376 -6.20 2.87 19.82
N ARG A 377 -7.36 3.22 20.35
CA ARG A 377 -7.54 3.39 21.80
C ARG A 377 -8.10 2.09 22.36
N GLY A 378 -7.24 1.35 23.06
CA GLY A 378 -7.61 0.12 23.74
C GLY A 378 -8.63 0.36 24.86
N GLU A 379 -9.31 -0.70 25.27
CA GLU A 379 -10.26 -0.66 26.40
C GLU A 379 -9.59 -0.24 27.71
N ASP A 380 -8.29 -0.50 27.87
CA ASP A 380 -7.46 -0.03 29.00
C ASP A 380 -7.06 1.45 28.89
N GLY A 381 -7.50 2.16 27.86
CA GLY A 381 -7.21 3.55 27.58
C GLY A 381 -5.86 3.83 26.92
N LYS A 382 -4.99 2.81 26.76
CA LYS A 382 -3.70 2.96 26.09
C LYS A 382 -3.86 3.07 24.58
N LEU A 383 -2.88 3.72 23.96
CA LEU A 383 -2.82 3.85 22.52
C LEU A 383 -1.82 2.83 21.95
N TYR A 384 -2.21 2.16 20.88
CA TYR A 384 -1.36 1.32 20.07
C TYR A 384 -1.61 1.55 18.58
N LEU A 385 -0.75 1.03 17.71
CA LEU A 385 -0.91 1.13 16.26
C LEU A 385 -1.76 -0.03 15.74
N ALA A 386 -2.67 0.26 14.81
CA ALA A 386 -3.38 -0.77 14.08
C ALA A 386 -2.46 -1.54 13.13
N HIS A 387 -2.85 -2.74 12.74
CA HIS A 387 -2.33 -3.42 11.57
C HIS A 387 -3.23 -3.17 10.36
N THR A 388 -2.63 -3.09 9.17
CA THR A 388 -3.34 -2.88 7.91
C THR A 388 -3.06 -4.01 6.94
N LEU A 389 -4.11 -4.42 6.22
CA LEU A 389 -4.03 -5.46 5.21
C LEU A 389 -4.79 -5.01 3.97
N ASN A 390 -4.36 -5.47 2.82
CA ASN A 390 -5.06 -5.30 1.55
C ASN A 390 -5.02 -6.58 0.72
N ASN A 391 -6.00 -6.72 -0.14
CA ASN A 391 -5.98 -7.75 -1.16
C ASN A 391 -6.86 -7.33 -2.34
N THR A 392 -6.43 -7.67 -3.53
CA THR A 392 -7.25 -7.58 -4.73
C THR A 392 -8.38 -8.61 -4.65
N VAL A 393 -9.63 -8.16 -4.72
CA VAL A 393 -10.76 -9.05 -4.93
C VAL A 393 -10.73 -9.56 -6.36
N VAL A 394 -10.71 -8.63 -7.32
CA VAL A 394 -10.54 -8.89 -8.75
C VAL A 394 -10.05 -7.63 -9.47
N ALA A 395 -9.15 -7.81 -10.43
CA ALA A 395 -8.76 -6.81 -11.42
C ALA A 395 -9.15 -7.34 -12.80
N PRO A 396 -10.29 -6.90 -13.38
CA PRO A 396 -10.87 -7.48 -14.58
C PRO A 396 -9.91 -7.67 -15.75
N PRO A 397 -8.97 -6.76 -16.05
CA PRO A 397 -8.11 -6.97 -17.21
C PRO A 397 -7.35 -8.29 -17.19
N ARG A 398 -6.66 -8.61 -16.08
CA ARG A 398 -5.97 -9.91 -15.94
C ARG A 398 -6.96 -11.05 -15.76
N MET A 399 -8.02 -10.83 -14.99
CA MET A 399 -9.07 -11.82 -14.82
C MET A 399 -9.77 -12.14 -16.15
N LEU A 400 -10.02 -11.14 -17.02
CA LEU A 400 -10.61 -11.39 -18.34
C LEU A 400 -9.73 -12.29 -19.21
N ILE A 401 -8.40 -12.18 -19.12
CA ILE A 401 -7.51 -13.11 -19.80
C ILE A 401 -7.78 -14.54 -19.33
N ALA A 402 -7.72 -14.76 -18.00
CA ALA A 402 -8.00 -16.08 -17.42
C ALA A 402 -9.40 -16.56 -17.74
N PHE A 403 -10.40 -15.67 -17.63
CA PHE A 403 -11.80 -15.99 -17.92
C PHE A 403 -12.00 -16.45 -19.37
N LEU A 404 -11.57 -15.64 -20.32
CA LEU A 404 -11.73 -15.95 -21.75
C LEU A 404 -11.02 -17.24 -22.13
N GLU A 405 -9.79 -17.45 -21.64
CA GLU A 405 -9.04 -18.67 -21.94
C GLU A 405 -9.66 -19.94 -21.32
N ASN A 406 -10.26 -19.85 -20.12
CA ASN A 406 -10.86 -21.01 -19.45
C ASN A 406 -12.30 -21.31 -19.91
N HIS A 407 -13.00 -20.32 -20.49
CA HIS A 407 -14.41 -20.47 -20.90
C HIS A 407 -14.62 -20.48 -22.42
N LEU A 408 -13.55 -20.29 -23.21
CA LEU A 408 -13.63 -20.39 -24.67
C LEU A 408 -14.00 -21.82 -25.07
N GLN A 409 -14.88 -21.93 -26.06
CA GLN A 409 -15.28 -23.20 -26.67
C GLN A 409 -14.63 -23.37 -28.04
N ALA A 410 -14.63 -24.61 -28.57
CA ALA A 410 -14.06 -24.92 -29.88
C ALA A 410 -14.67 -24.14 -31.05
N ASP A 411 -15.91 -23.68 -30.93
CA ASP A 411 -16.62 -22.86 -31.92
C ASP A 411 -16.35 -21.35 -31.76
N GLY A 412 -15.48 -20.96 -30.83
CA GLY A 412 -15.17 -19.56 -30.52
C GLY A 412 -16.14 -18.86 -29.58
N SER A 413 -17.21 -19.52 -29.16
CA SER A 413 -18.12 -18.99 -28.14
C SER A 413 -17.47 -19.01 -26.74
N VAL A 414 -18.00 -18.21 -25.81
CA VAL A 414 -17.52 -18.15 -24.43
C VAL A 414 -18.69 -18.42 -23.49
N THR A 415 -18.58 -19.44 -22.66
CA THR A 415 -19.60 -19.78 -21.64
C THR A 415 -19.55 -18.81 -20.46
N ILE A 416 -20.72 -18.48 -19.91
CA ILE A 416 -20.85 -17.59 -18.74
C ILE A 416 -21.24 -18.42 -17.53
N PRO A 417 -20.39 -18.51 -16.48
CA PRO A 417 -20.72 -19.19 -15.25
C PRO A 417 -22.01 -18.67 -14.61
N LYS A 418 -22.75 -19.54 -13.95
CA LYS A 418 -24.06 -19.22 -13.36
C LYS A 418 -24.07 -17.99 -12.46
N VAL A 419 -22.97 -17.77 -11.72
CA VAL A 419 -22.83 -16.64 -10.80
C VAL A 419 -22.79 -15.29 -11.52
N LEU A 420 -22.35 -15.25 -12.77
CA LEU A 420 -22.27 -14.03 -13.59
C LEU A 420 -23.51 -13.81 -14.48
N GLN A 421 -24.30 -14.83 -14.77
CA GLN A 421 -25.47 -14.72 -15.64
C GLN A 421 -26.46 -13.63 -15.20
N PRO A 422 -26.78 -13.44 -13.90
CA PRO A 422 -27.64 -12.34 -13.46
C PRO A 422 -27.10 -10.96 -13.81
N TYR A 423 -25.78 -10.79 -13.80
CA TYR A 423 -25.09 -9.53 -14.14
C TYR A 423 -24.93 -9.34 -15.65
N MET A 424 -25.16 -10.40 -16.44
CA MET A 424 -25.12 -10.43 -17.90
C MET A 424 -26.56 -10.48 -18.51
N GLY A 425 -27.58 -10.12 -17.71
CA GLY A 425 -28.97 -10.14 -18.18
C GLY A 425 -29.50 -11.53 -18.53
N GLY A 426 -28.98 -12.58 -17.86
CA GLY A 426 -29.35 -13.97 -18.10
C GLY A 426 -28.60 -14.63 -19.27
N THR A 427 -27.61 -13.97 -19.87
CA THR A 427 -26.79 -14.54 -20.96
C THR A 427 -25.99 -15.71 -20.45
N GLU A 428 -26.11 -16.87 -21.08
CA GLU A 428 -25.38 -18.10 -20.74
C GLU A 428 -24.14 -18.32 -21.61
N VAL A 429 -24.17 -17.82 -22.84
CA VAL A 429 -23.07 -17.97 -23.81
C VAL A 429 -22.94 -16.67 -24.62
N LEU A 430 -21.69 -16.21 -24.76
CA LEU A 430 -21.37 -15.15 -25.73
C LEU A 430 -20.96 -15.79 -27.05
N VAL A 431 -21.48 -15.22 -28.14
CA VAL A 431 -21.20 -15.70 -29.49
C VAL A 431 -20.40 -14.64 -30.24
N PRO A 432 -19.25 -15.01 -30.87
CA PRO A 432 -18.45 -14.06 -31.63
C PRO A 432 -19.23 -13.42 -32.76
N LYS A 433 -18.90 -12.20 -33.13
CA LYS A 433 -19.46 -11.53 -34.29
C LYS A 433 -18.89 -12.18 -35.56
N GLN A 434 -19.78 -12.47 -36.49
CA GLN A 434 -19.39 -12.99 -37.81
C GLN A 434 -18.67 -11.93 -38.64
#